data_62aea259cdbabaaee7cd77278232a1bf
#
_entry.id   62aea259cdbabaaee7cd77278232a1bf
#
_cell.length_a   1.000
_cell.length_b   1.000
_cell.length_c   1.000
_cell.angle_alpha   90.00
_cell.angle_beta   90.00
_cell.angle_gamma   90.00
#
_symmetry.space_group_name_H-M   'P 1'
#
loop_
_entity.id
_entity.type
_entity.pdbx_description
1 polymer ?
#
loop_
_entity_poly.entity_id
_entity_poly.type
_entity_poly.pdbx_seq_one_letter_code
_entity_poly.pdbx_strand_id
1 'polypeptide(L)'
;KKASVSQIDKPPVPATPEPKQQSPNNSACLTERVNTFLQTHYDFRYNRLTEETEFRPLSGAKTEFRPIGKRELNTLCMEAHAEGISCWDKDVSRYIYSTQIGEYHPFRLYMDELPPWDGIDRLTPLARRVSALPLWVKGFHTWMLGLAAQWEGKTGVHANSLAPILISAEQGRMKSTFCKSLMPKVLQRYYMDNLKLTSEG
;
A
#
# COMPACT_ATOMS: atom_id res chain seq x y z
N LYS A 1 12.57 -24.63 -91.57
CA LYS A 1 13.63 -24.52 -90.49
C LYS A 1 12.99 -23.84 -89.31
N LYS A 2 12.70 -24.60 -88.28
CA LYS A 2 12.18 -24.09 -86.97
C LYS A 2 13.34 -23.74 -86.15
N ALA A 3 13.38 -22.50 -85.60
CA ALA A 3 14.38 -22.10 -84.59
C ALA A 3 13.78 -22.30 -83.17
N SER A 4 14.52 -23.04 -82.33
CA SER A 4 14.23 -23.27 -80.96
C SER A 4 14.47 -21.98 -80.14
N VAL A 5 13.52 -21.61 -79.31
CA VAL A 5 13.68 -20.55 -78.31
C VAL A 5 14.16 -21.23 -76.99
N SER A 6 15.34 -20.84 -76.56
CA SER A 6 15.92 -21.25 -75.29
C SER A 6 15.24 -20.55 -74.12
N GLN A 7 14.82 -21.31 -73.13
CA GLN A 7 14.31 -20.86 -71.86
C GLN A 7 15.46 -20.25 -71.05
N ILE A 8 15.26 -19.01 -70.53
CA ILE A 8 16.14 -18.33 -69.63
C ILE A 8 15.75 -18.77 -68.19
N ASP A 9 16.66 -19.46 -67.54
CA ASP A 9 16.49 -19.83 -66.11
C ASP A 9 16.53 -18.55 -65.24
N LYS A 10 15.49 -18.41 -64.45
CA LYS A 10 15.35 -17.35 -63.45
C LYS A 10 16.06 -17.74 -62.18
N PRO A 11 16.93 -16.87 -61.58
CA PRO A 11 17.63 -17.22 -60.33
C PRO A 11 16.66 -17.36 -59.15
N PRO A 12 16.98 -18.23 -58.18
CA PRO A 12 16.11 -18.46 -57.01
C PRO A 12 16.02 -17.21 -56.13
N VAL A 13 14.80 -16.86 -55.75
CA VAL A 13 14.49 -15.79 -54.80
C VAL A 13 14.94 -16.23 -53.43
N PRO A 14 15.72 -15.40 -52.65
CA PRO A 14 16.12 -15.77 -51.29
C PRO A 14 14.88 -15.85 -50.42
N ALA A 15 14.76 -16.95 -49.67
CA ALA A 15 13.68 -17.18 -48.71
C ALA A 15 13.72 -16.11 -47.60
N THR A 16 12.61 -15.40 -47.46
CA THR A 16 12.39 -14.51 -46.30
C THR A 16 12.44 -15.33 -45.00
N PRO A 17 13.24 -14.93 -43.98
CA PRO A 17 13.23 -15.67 -42.75
C PRO A 17 11.86 -15.57 -42.09
N GLU A 18 11.24 -16.71 -41.83
CA GLU A 18 9.99 -16.81 -41.06
C GLU A 18 10.16 -16.18 -39.68
N PRO A 19 9.21 -15.39 -39.17
CA PRO A 19 9.27 -14.87 -37.83
C PRO A 19 9.21 -16.05 -36.85
N LYS A 20 10.27 -16.20 -36.05
CA LYS A 20 10.32 -17.19 -34.97
C LYS A 20 9.09 -16.93 -34.07
N GLN A 21 8.12 -17.80 -34.15
CA GLN A 21 7.01 -17.87 -33.21
C GLN A 21 7.61 -18.13 -31.81
N GLN A 22 7.66 -17.09 -30.98
CA GLN A 22 7.92 -17.24 -29.56
C GLN A 22 6.74 -18.04 -28.99
N SER A 23 7.02 -19.23 -28.52
CA SER A 23 6.01 -20.12 -27.93
C SER A 23 5.35 -19.44 -26.73
N PRO A 24 4.02 -19.32 -26.67
CA PRO A 24 3.30 -18.68 -25.57
C PRO A 24 3.46 -19.40 -24.21
N ASN A 25 3.93 -20.63 -24.22
CA ASN A 25 4.07 -21.46 -23.02
C ASN A 25 5.24 -21.06 -22.08
N ASN A 26 6.32 -20.41 -22.58
CA ASN A 26 7.46 -20.09 -21.73
C ASN A 26 7.22 -18.85 -20.85
N SER A 27 6.47 -17.84 -21.30
CA SER A 27 6.21 -16.64 -20.51
C SER A 27 5.13 -16.86 -19.44
N ALA A 28 4.12 -17.70 -19.73
CA ALA A 28 3.12 -18.10 -18.75
C ALA A 28 3.77 -18.91 -17.60
N CYS A 29 4.65 -19.83 -17.93
CA CYS A 29 5.41 -20.61 -16.95
C CYS A 29 6.33 -19.73 -16.08
N LEU A 30 6.97 -18.70 -16.66
CA LEU A 30 7.84 -17.78 -15.90
C LEU A 30 7.02 -16.96 -14.91
N THR A 31 5.91 -16.37 -15.35
CA THR A 31 5.03 -15.56 -14.48
C THR A 31 4.51 -16.40 -13.30
N GLU A 32 4.08 -17.61 -13.56
CA GLU A 32 3.59 -18.52 -12.53
C GLU A 32 4.68 -18.90 -11.52
N ARG A 33 5.91 -19.18 -12.00
CA ARG A 33 7.05 -19.47 -11.13
C ARG A 33 7.42 -18.27 -10.24
N VAL A 34 7.44 -17.06 -10.79
CA VAL A 34 7.70 -15.83 -10.03
C VAL A 34 6.62 -15.60 -8.98
N ASN A 35 5.36 -15.73 -9.35
CA ASN A 35 4.24 -15.56 -8.41
C ASN A 35 4.31 -16.58 -7.27
N THR A 36 4.56 -17.85 -7.58
CA THR A 36 4.69 -18.92 -6.59
C THR A 36 5.84 -18.65 -5.64
N PHE A 37 7.01 -18.27 -6.17
CA PHE A 37 8.17 -17.88 -5.36
C PHE A 37 7.81 -16.76 -4.38
N LEU A 38 7.24 -15.66 -4.87
CA LEU A 38 6.89 -14.52 -4.06
C LEU A 38 5.87 -14.87 -2.96
N GLN A 39 4.83 -15.63 -3.29
CA GLN A 39 3.81 -16.06 -2.34
C GLN A 39 4.31 -17.08 -1.31
N THR A 40 5.32 -17.87 -1.66
CA THR A 40 5.89 -18.86 -0.74
C THR A 40 6.82 -18.22 0.29
N HIS A 41 7.53 -17.15 -0.09
CA HIS A 41 8.55 -16.54 0.76
C HIS A 41 8.08 -15.28 1.48
N TYR A 42 7.06 -14.59 0.96
CA TYR A 42 6.65 -13.28 1.41
C TYR A 42 5.14 -13.15 1.54
N ASP A 43 4.75 -12.34 2.51
CA ASP A 43 3.37 -11.86 2.69
C ASP A 43 3.30 -10.43 2.17
N PHE A 44 2.33 -10.14 1.30
CA PHE A 44 2.14 -8.86 0.65
C PHE A 44 0.77 -8.29 0.96
N ARG A 45 0.70 -6.95 1.05
CA ARG A 45 -0.56 -6.22 1.15
C ARG A 45 -0.43 -4.84 0.50
N TYR A 46 -1.49 -4.33 -0.07
CA TYR A 46 -1.54 -3.00 -0.65
C TYR A 46 -2.19 -2.02 0.31
N ASN A 47 -1.45 -0.98 0.71
CA ASN A 47 -1.92 0.06 1.62
C ASN A 47 -2.67 1.14 0.85
N ARG A 48 -4.02 1.19 0.99
CA ARG A 48 -4.86 2.15 0.28
C ARG A 48 -4.66 3.61 0.71
N LEU A 49 -4.03 3.85 1.86
CA LEU A 49 -3.79 5.20 2.36
C LEU A 49 -2.50 5.81 1.79
N THR A 50 -1.44 5.01 1.67
CA THR A 50 -0.14 5.45 1.12
C THR A 50 0.02 5.09 -0.35
N GLU A 51 -0.90 4.30 -0.90
CA GLU A 51 -0.84 3.78 -2.28
C GLU A 51 0.44 2.96 -2.55
N GLU A 52 0.95 2.28 -1.51
CA GLU A 52 2.16 1.48 -1.58
C GLU A 52 1.88 0.01 -1.28
N THR A 53 2.57 -0.88 -1.99
CA THR A 53 2.63 -2.29 -1.61
C THR A 53 3.64 -2.46 -0.48
N GLU A 54 3.19 -3.10 0.59
CA GLU A 54 4.01 -3.49 1.74
C GLU A 54 4.24 -4.99 1.73
N PHE A 55 5.37 -5.42 2.26
CA PHE A 55 5.72 -6.84 2.37
C PHE A 55 6.42 -7.18 3.69
N ARG A 56 6.41 -8.45 4.02
CA ARG A 56 7.23 -9.05 5.08
C ARG A 56 7.65 -10.46 4.70
N PRO A 57 8.81 -10.96 5.12
CA PRO A 57 9.17 -12.37 5.01
C PRO A 57 8.20 -13.27 5.80
N LEU A 58 7.86 -14.44 5.25
CA LEU A 58 7.09 -15.47 5.97
C LEU A 58 7.96 -16.29 6.89
N SER A 59 9.28 -16.38 6.60
CA SER A 59 10.25 -17.11 7.41
C SER A 59 10.84 -16.21 8.48
N GLY A 60 10.89 -16.68 9.75
CA GLY A 60 11.54 -16.01 10.85
C GLY A 60 10.60 -15.41 11.89
N ALA A 61 11.14 -14.55 12.77
CA ALA A 61 10.33 -13.83 13.74
C ALA A 61 9.32 -12.93 13.04
N LYS A 62 8.14 -12.75 13.65
CA LYS A 62 7.06 -11.89 13.12
C LYS A 62 7.62 -10.48 12.83
N THR A 63 8.03 -10.26 11.60
CA THR A 63 8.54 -8.96 11.14
C THR A 63 7.38 -8.05 10.76
N GLU A 64 7.56 -6.74 10.98
CA GLU A 64 6.57 -5.75 10.57
C GLU A 64 6.57 -5.61 9.04
N PHE A 65 5.39 -5.27 8.50
CA PHE A 65 5.26 -4.91 7.10
C PHE A 65 6.03 -3.61 6.81
N ARG A 66 6.77 -3.60 5.70
CA ARG A 66 7.52 -2.44 5.21
C ARG A 66 7.21 -2.19 3.74
N PRO A 67 7.21 -0.92 3.28
CA PRO A 67 6.96 -0.62 1.87
C PRO A 67 8.06 -1.19 0.97
N ILE A 68 7.69 -1.53 -0.27
CA ILE A 68 8.62 -2.00 -1.28
C ILE A 68 9.17 -0.82 -2.07
N GLY A 69 10.48 -0.57 -1.93
CA GLY A 69 11.21 0.35 -2.77
C GLY A 69 12.01 -0.37 -3.87
N LYS A 70 12.80 0.41 -4.62
CA LYS A 70 13.67 -0.14 -5.68
C LYS A 70 14.69 -1.16 -5.16
N ARG A 71 15.21 -0.95 -3.96
CA ARG A 71 16.21 -1.85 -3.35
C ARG A 71 15.59 -3.20 -3.00
N GLU A 72 14.40 -3.18 -2.40
CA GLU A 72 13.65 -4.37 -2.04
C GLU A 72 13.27 -5.15 -3.30
N LEU A 73 12.79 -4.47 -4.33
CA LEU A 73 12.46 -5.07 -5.62
C LEU A 73 13.65 -5.83 -6.23
N ASN A 74 14.82 -5.19 -6.23
CA ASN A 74 16.05 -5.84 -6.72
C ASN A 74 16.45 -7.03 -5.86
N THR A 75 16.28 -6.95 -4.53
CA THR A 75 16.56 -8.07 -3.63
C THR A 75 15.67 -9.26 -3.94
N LEU A 76 14.34 -9.04 -4.10
CA LEU A 76 13.40 -10.10 -4.47
C LEU A 76 13.78 -10.76 -5.80
N CYS A 77 14.23 -9.96 -6.78
CA CYS A 77 14.67 -10.48 -8.07
C CYS A 77 15.95 -11.33 -7.93
N MET A 78 16.91 -10.89 -7.12
CA MET A 78 18.16 -11.64 -6.87
C MET A 78 17.89 -12.96 -6.13
N GLU A 79 16.99 -12.96 -5.18
CA GLU A 79 16.60 -14.17 -4.45
C GLU A 79 15.86 -15.17 -5.35
N ALA A 80 14.97 -14.69 -6.24
CA ALA A 80 14.36 -15.54 -7.27
C ALA A 80 15.40 -16.15 -8.20
N HIS A 81 16.46 -15.40 -8.58
CA HIS A 81 17.57 -15.94 -9.36
C HIS A 81 18.36 -17.01 -8.61
N ALA A 82 18.57 -16.85 -7.31
CA ALA A 82 19.24 -17.86 -6.48
C ALA A 82 18.49 -19.18 -6.45
N GLU A 83 17.17 -19.15 -6.63
CA GLU A 83 16.31 -20.33 -6.79
C GLU A 83 16.15 -20.81 -8.24
N GLY A 84 16.96 -20.28 -9.16
CA GLY A 84 16.97 -20.70 -10.56
C GLY A 84 15.81 -20.15 -11.39
N ILE A 85 15.18 -19.05 -10.96
CA ILE A 85 14.12 -18.36 -11.70
C ILE A 85 14.77 -17.19 -12.45
N SER A 86 15.00 -17.32 -13.75
CA SER A 86 15.56 -16.25 -14.60
C SER A 86 14.49 -15.20 -14.90
N CYS A 87 14.23 -14.30 -13.96
CA CYS A 87 13.26 -13.20 -14.08
C CYS A 87 13.95 -11.83 -14.08
N TRP A 88 13.25 -10.82 -14.57
CA TRP A 88 13.69 -9.44 -14.52
C TRP A 88 12.88 -8.69 -13.44
N ASP A 89 13.37 -7.53 -13.03
CA ASP A 89 12.65 -6.61 -12.13
C ASP A 89 11.22 -6.33 -12.57
N LYS A 90 10.98 -6.26 -13.89
CA LYS A 90 9.64 -6.09 -14.49
C LYS A 90 8.69 -7.26 -14.20
N ASP A 91 9.19 -8.48 -14.13
CA ASP A 91 8.36 -9.65 -13.88
C ASP A 91 7.92 -9.67 -12.42
N VAL A 92 8.82 -9.35 -11.50
CA VAL A 92 8.53 -9.16 -10.07
C VAL A 92 7.58 -7.98 -9.85
N SER A 93 7.85 -6.84 -10.51
CA SER A 93 7.02 -5.63 -10.43
C SER A 93 5.58 -5.87 -10.88
N ARG A 94 5.36 -6.67 -11.92
CA ARG A 94 3.99 -7.00 -12.39
C ARG A 94 3.15 -7.65 -11.33
N TYR A 95 3.72 -8.54 -10.51
CA TYR A 95 3.01 -9.13 -9.39
C TYR A 95 2.77 -8.10 -8.29
N ILE A 96 3.82 -7.39 -7.88
CA ILE A 96 3.79 -6.45 -6.75
C ILE A 96 2.79 -5.30 -6.96
N TYR A 97 2.66 -4.81 -8.20
CA TYR A 97 1.74 -3.72 -8.54
C TYR A 97 0.44 -4.21 -9.19
N SER A 98 0.13 -5.51 -9.07
CA SER A 98 -1.12 -6.08 -9.58
C SER A 98 -2.20 -6.09 -8.51
N THR A 99 -3.46 -6.19 -8.97
CA THR A 99 -4.63 -6.39 -8.10
C THR A 99 -4.71 -7.78 -7.46
N GLN A 100 -3.72 -8.65 -7.70
CA GLN A 100 -3.61 -9.95 -7.01
C GLN A 100 -3.22 -9.78 -5.53
N ILE A 101 -2.61 -8.65 -5.18
CA ILE A 101 -2.28 -8.33 -3.79
C ILE A 101 -3.50 -7.74 -3.11
N GLY A 102 -3.85 -8.31 -1.96
CA GLY A 102 -5.00 -7.88 -1.17
C GLY A 102 -4.82 -6.45 -0.66
N GLU A 103 -5.86 -5.64 -0.85
CA GLU A 103 -5.89 -4.27 -0.35
C GLU A 103 -6.28 -4.21 1.12
N TYR A 104 -5.73 -3.25 1.86
CA TYR A 104 -6.17 -2.94 3.20
C TYR A 104 -6.15 -1.43 3.46
N HIS A 105 -6.97 -1.00 4.40
CA HIS A 105 -6.94 0.37 4.91
C HIS A 105 -6.49 0.35 6.38
N PRO A 106 -5.37 1.00 6.75
CA PRO A 106 -4.75 0.82 8.06
C PRO A 106 -5.65 1.23 9.23
N PHE A 107 -6.44 2.29 9.08
CA PHE A 107 -7.36 2.73 10.13
C PHE A 107 -8.53 1.76 10.30
N ARG A 108 -9.08 1.26 9.20
CA ARG A 108 -10.16 0.29 9.25
C ARG A 108 -9.70 -1.02 9.87
N LEU A 109 -8.53 -1.53 9.45
CA LEU A 109 -7.94 -2.73 10.03
C LEU A 109 -7.76 -2.58 11.56
N TYR A 110 -7.27 -1.41 12.00
CA TYR A 110 -7.16 -1.13 13.44
C TYR A 110 -8.51 -1.16 14.15
N MET A 111 -9.56 -0.57 13.56
CA MET A 111 -10.91 -0.58 14.15
C MET A 111 -11.51 -1.98 14.21
N ASP A 112 -11.30 -2.78 13.16
CA ASP A 112 -11.80 -4.16 13.07
C ASP A 112 -11.11 -5.10 14.09
N GLU A 113 -9.85 -4.80 14.47
CA GLU A 113 -9.08 -5.56 15.45
C GLU A 113 -9.32 -5.14 16.92
N LEU A 114 -10.10 -4.09 17.16
CA LEU A 114 -10.40 -3.66 18.52
C LEU A 114 -11.25 -4.70 19.26
N PRO A 115 -10.96 -4.95 20.53
CA PRO A 115 -11.81 -5.79 21.36
C PRO A 115 -13.20 -5.15 21.54
N PRO A 116 -14.22 -5.94 21.86
CA PRO A 116 -15.53 -5.40 22.23
C PRO A 116 -15.40 -4.39 23.39
N TRP A 117 -16.26 -3.37 23.35
CA TRP A 117 -16.25 -2.36 24.40
C TRP A 117 -16.60 -2.96 25.78
N ASP A 118 -15.77 -2.68 26.76
CA ASP A 118 -15.89 -3.18 28.14
C ASP A 118 -16.82 -2.32 29.03
N GLY A 119 -17.51 -1.33 28.50
CA GLY A 119 -18.41 -0.43 29.22
C GLY A 119 -17.70 0.71 29.96
N ILE A 120 -16.37 0.81 29.90
CA ILE A 120 -15.61 1.84 30.65
C ILE A 120 -15.47 3.11 29.79
N ASP A 121 -15.94 4.24 30.34
CA ASP A 121 -15.72 5.56 29.73
C ASP A 121 -14.26 6.03 29.94
N ARG A 122 -13.49 5.97 28.89
CA ARG A 122 -12.10 6.48 28.85
C ARG A 122 -11.99 7.87 28.27
N LEU A 123 -13.03 8.34 27.56
CA LEU A 123 -12.99 9.64 26.87
C LEU A 123 -13.18 10.81 27.82
N THR A 124 -14.10 10.71 28.79
CA THR A 124 -14.32 11.78 29.76
C THR A 124 -13.07 12.10 30.61
N PRO A 125 -12.38 11.11 31.19
CA PRO A 125 -11.14 11.38 31.91
C PRO A 125 -10.05 11.96 31.01
N LEU A 126 -9.96 11.51 29.75
CA LEU A 126 -9.01 12.03 28.78
C LEU A 126 -9.30 13.49 28.41
N ALA A 127 -10.55 13.83 28.13
CA ALA A 127 -10.97 15.20 27.85
C ALA A 127 -10.68 16.15 29.02
N ARG A 128 -10.93 15.70 30.26
CA ARG A 128 -10.71 16.49 31.48
C ARG A 128 -9.23 16.76 31.76
N ARG A 129 -8.29 16.06 31.15
CA ARG A 129 -6.86 16.41 31.22
C ARG A 129 -6.55 17.75 30.54
N VAL A 130 -7.37 18.16 29.59
CA VAL A 130 -7.24 19.45 28.89
C VAL A 130 -8.09 20.51 29.58
N SER A 131 -9.39 20.24 29.81
CA SER A 131 -10.32 21.15 30.45
C SER A 131 -11.50 20.40 31.07
N ALA A 132 -11.93 20.87 32.26
CA ALA A 132 -13.11 20.35 32.92
C ALA A 132 -14.42 21.01 32.44
N LEU A 133 -14.38 21.97 31.53
CA LEU A 133 -15.56 22.66 31.01
C LEU A 133 -16.51 21.67 30.34
N PRO A 134 -17.81 21.64 30.73
CA PRO A 134 -18.77 20.68 30.17
C PRO A 134 -18.89 20.73 28.64
N LEU A 135 -18.83 21.96 28.08
CA LEU A 135 -18.86 22.15 26.61
C LEU A 135 -17.66 21.51 25.91
N TRP A 136 -16.47 21.64 26.49
CA TRP A 136 -15.27 20.99 25.98
C TRP A 136 -15.41 19.48 26.02
N VAL A 137 -15.80 18.90 27.16
CA VAL A 137 -15.94 17.45 27.31
C VAL A 137 -16.95 16.90 26.30
N LYS A 138 -18.10 17.53 26.15
CA LYS A 138 -19.12 17.15 25.16
C LYS A 138 -18.59 17.27 23.72
N GLY A 139 -17.95 18.40 23.39
CA GLY A 139 -17.35 18.60 22.05
C GLY A 139 -16.28 17.59 21.72
N PHE A 140 -15.40 17.26 22.69
CA PHE A 140 -14.38 16.24 22.53
C PHE A 140 -14.96 14.86 22.26
N HIS A 141 -16.02 14.45 22.98
CA HIS A 141 -16.74 13.20 22.71
C HIS A 141 -17.29 13.16 21.28
N THR A 142 -17.99 14.21 20.87
CA THR A 142 -18.58 14.30 19.53
C THR A 142 -17.50 14.24 18.44
N TRP A 143 -16.38 14.92 18.65
CA TRP A 143 -15.25 14.87 17.73
C TRP A 143 -14.63 13.49 17.63
N MET A 144 -14.42 12.81 18.76
CA MET A 144 -13.85 11.45 18.78
C MET A 144 -14.78 10.42 18.09
N LEU A 145 -16.10 10.56 18.27
CA LEU A 145 -17.07 9.71 17.55
C LEU A 145 -17.00 9.96 16.04
N GLY A 146 -16.91 11.23 15.61
CA GLY A 146 -16.75 11.58 14.21
C GLY A 146 -15.44 11.04 13.64
N LEU A 147 -14.35 11.11 14.41
CA LEU A 147 -13.05 10.54 14.02
C LEU A 147 -13.13 9.02 13.84
N ALA A 148 -13.74 8.30 14.78
CA ALA A 148 -13.94 6.86 14.68
C ALA A 148 -14.78 6.48 13.45
N ALA A 149 -15.87 7.21 13.18
CA ALA A 149 -16.69 7.00 11.99
C ALA A 149 -15.91 7.20 10.68
N GLN A 150 -15.00 8.18 10.63
CA GLN A 150 -14.11 8.38 9.49
C GLN A 150 -13.14 7.20 9.33
N TRP A 151 -12.56 6.69 10.42
CA TRP A 151 -11.67 5.54 10.38
C TRP A 151 -12.34 4.25 9.91
N GLU A 152 -13.62 4.08 10.25
CA GLU A 152 -14.45 2.99 9.74
C GLU A 152 -14.92 3.19 8.29
N GLY A 153 -14.66 4.36 7.70
CA GLY A 153 -15.15 4.71 6.36
C GLY A 153 -16.66 5.01 6.30
N LYS A 154 -17.29 5.22 7.46
CA LYS A 154 -18.72 5.59 7.58
C LYS A 154 -18.92 7.10 7.47
N THR A 155 -18.36 7.68 6.44
CA THR A 155 -18.32 9.16 6.29
C THR A 155 -19.59 9.75 5.67
N GLY A 156 -20.58 8.96 5.32
CA GLY A 156 -21.87 9.46 4.82
C GLY A 156 -21.78 10.74 3.99
N VAL A 157 -22.83 11.58 4.03
CA VAL A 157 -22.87 12.89 3.38
C VAL A 157 -22.09 13.96 4.18
N HIS A 158 -21.78 13.71 5.45
CA HIS A 158 -21.14 14.67 6.35
C HIS A 158 -19.84 14.10 6.93
N ALA A 159 -18.71 14.68 6.52
CA ALA A 159 -17.44 14.50 7.22
C ALA A 159 -17.53 15.05 8.65
N ASN A 160 -16.55 14.68 9.51
CA ASN A 160 -16.45 15.27 10.85
C ASN A 160 -16.26 16.80 10.74
N SER A 161 -17.31 17.56 11.08
CA SER A 161 -17.32 19.02 10.97
C SER A 161 -16.74 19.73 12.21
N LEU A 162 -16.32 18.96 13.23
CA LEU A 162 -15.73 19.50 14.46
C LEU A 162 -14.21 19.30 14.43
N ALA A 163 -13.48 20.34 14.83
CA ALA A 163 -12.05 20.30 15.06
C ALA A 163 -11.72 20.89 16.43
N PRO A 164 -11.07 20.17 17.35
CA PRO A 164 -10.64 20.73 18.63
C PRO A 164 -9.46 21.68 18.41
N ILE A 165 -9.57 22.89 18.98
CA ILE A 165 -8.51 23.89 18.95
C ILE A 165 -7.95 24.07 20.37
N LEU A 166 -6.66 23.77 20.56
CA LEU A 166 -5.98 23.92 21.82
C LEU A 166 -5.19 25.21 21.86
N ILE A 167 -5.65 26.16 22.69
CA ILE A 167 -5.02 27.46 22.85
C ILE A 167 -4.42 27.57 24.27
N SER A 168 -3.21 28.09 24.38
CA SER A 168 -2.63 28.53 25.66
C SER A 168 -1.74 29.76 25.44
N ALA A 169 -1.71 30.66 26.42
CA ALA A 169 -0.86 31.83 26.40
C ALA A 169 0.63 31.50 26.49
N GLU A 170 0.96 30.34 27.11
CA GLU A 170 2.35 29.89 27.32
C GLU A 170 2.74 28.81 26.32
N GLN A 171 3.99 28.82 25.89
CA GLN A 171 4.61 27.73 25.13
C GLN A 171 4.94 26.55 26.08
N GLY A 172 5.18 25.36 25.50
CA GLY A 172 5.62 24.19 26.28
C GLY A 172 4.51 23.45 27.03
N ARG A 173 3.23 23.80 26.85
CA ARG A 173 2.08 23.13 27.48
C ARG A 173 1.71 21.79 26.85
N MET A 174 2.64 21.15 26.15
CA MET A 174 2.49 19.81 25.58
C MET A 174 1.26 19.60 24.64
N LYS A 175 0.76 20.65 24.00
CA LYS A 175 -0.42 20.54 23.11
C LYS A 175 -0.20 19.55 21.96
N SER A 176 0.91 19.67 21.24
CA SER A 176 1.25 18.77 20.14
C SER A 176 1.47 17.33 20.63
N THR A 177 2.07 17.16 21.80
CA THR A 177 2.25 15.86 22.45
C THR A 177 0.90 15.22 22.77
N PHE A 178 -0.05 16.01 23.29
CA PHE A 178 -1.42 15.54 23.54
C PHE A 178 -2.07 15.09 22.24
N CYS A 179 -2.07 15.91 21.18
CA CYS A 179 -2.64 15.56 19.88
C CYS A 179 -2.03 14.26 19.34
N LYS A 180 -0.70 14.13 19.38
CA LYS A 180 0.00 12.92 18.94
C LYS A 180 -0.37 11.69 19.77
N SER A 181 -0.61 11.85 21.09
CA SER A 181 -0.98 10.77 21.98
C SER A 181 -2.39 10.21 21.75
N LEU A 182 -3.24 10.94 21.03
CA LEU A 182 -4.57 10.47 20.62
C LEU A 182 -4.49 9.43 19.50
N MET A 183 -3.39 9.44 18.74
CA MET A 183 -3.16 8.45 17.69
C MET A 183 -2.63 7.15 18.31
N PRO A 184 -3.27 5.99 18.04
CA PRO A 184 -2.76 4.68 18.45
C PRO A 184 -1.32 4.46 17.96
N LYS A 185 -0.49 3.79 18.78
CA LYS A 185 0.93 3.59 18.45
C LYS A 185 1.15 2.96 17.08
N VAL A 186 0.34 1.98 16.70
CA VAL A 186 0.41 1.28 15.41
C VAL A 186 0.07 2.17 14.22
N LEU A 187 -0.65 3.28 14.45
CA LEU A 187 -1.05 4.25 13.43
C LEU A 187 -0.20 5.54 13.46
N GLN A 188 0.74 5.67 14.39
CA GLN A 188 1.54 6.91 14.54
C GLN A 188 2.33 7.30 13.30
N ARG A 189 2.69 6.35 12.44
CA ARG A 189 3.38 6.63 11.17
C ARG A 189 2.52 7.45 10.19
N TYR A 190 1.21 7.51 10.39
CA TYR A 190 0.27 8.30 9.60
C TYR A 190 -0.08 9.66 10.22
N TYR A 191 0.51 9.99 11.38
CA TYR A 191 0.31 11.27 12.03
C TYR A 191 1.21 12.33 11.39
N MET A 192 0.62 13.45 10.96
CA MET A 192 1.33 14.60 10.40
C MET A 192 1.25 15.80 11.34
N ASP A 193 2.42 16.30 11.78
CA ASP A 193 2.51 17.45 12.67
C ASP A 193 2.31 18.81 11.96
N ASN A 194 2.66 18.89 10.69
CA ASN A 194 2.66 20.13 9.92
C ASN A 194 1.94 19.94 8.58
N LEU A 195 0.66 20.25 8.54
CA LEU A 195 -0.06 20.40 7.28
C LEU A 195 0.30 21.79 6.70
N LYS A 196 1.24 21.84 5.77
CA LYS A 196 1.40 23.04 4.94
C LYS A 196 0.21 23.05 3.98
N LEU A 197 -0.78 23.85 4.28
CA LEU A 197 -1.82 24.20 3.32
C LEU A 197 -1.14 25.11 2.28
N THR A 198 -0.50 24.54 1.28
CA THR A 198 -0.15 25.28 0.07
C THR A 198 -1.46 25.51 -0.66
N SER A 199 -1.94 26.75 -0.61
CA SER A 199 -2.96 27.21 -1.54
C SER A 199 -2.32 27.28 -2.92
N GLU A 200 -2.35 26.20 -3.66
CA GLU A 200 -2.24 26.27 -5.10
C GLU A 200 -3.65 26.61 -5.60
N GLY A 201 -3.82 27.91 -5.92
CA GLY A 201 -5.01 28.46 -6.55
C GLY A 201 -5.09 28.11 -8.02
#